data_7f5866ed20d296b2b8cd709ed92960d5
#
_entry.id   7f5866ed20d296b2b8cd709ed92960d5
#
_cell.length_a   1.000
_cell.length_b   1.000
_cell.length_c   1.000
_cell.angle_alpha   90.00
_cell.angle_beta   90.00
_cell.angle_gamma   90.00
#
_symmetry.space_group_name_H-M   'P 1'
#
loop_
_entity.id
_entity.type
_entity.pdbx_description
1 polymer ?
#
loop_
_entity_poly.entity_id
_entity_poly.type
_entity_poly.pdbx_seq_one_letter_code
_entity_poly.pdbx_strand_id
1 'polypeptide(L)'
;TVRRVGINTGFNIGPVGGELFLSNIKDFSRGGTIMGLRAQYKVSDALPLTIGINYISDANMFSSLKDKDGDSFPDIFDDFPTDSSLWNDTDGDGWPDPGHGMGVPDSLIDIDSDGDNLVDTIDDSITLKARPFSINDNKASVSAWSFDISYPVLSSDMLSLSVYTEFNTLIFPEVATTNDNSDTLFYRPKRSGTGLTIPGVRSTLFGLLNISLEYRSVKGSYVPQFFDQAYDLNRVVSISQGTETIIRTKDMSIFSDYDDSWSSNGLFGSANMNLFNLVNFSASYASMATDTVEYNSFNSVLTLNTDNIPKLSTATAYYRRNNDKDPFDFKNPSENTVMGYRVGYEMSKGVSLIWEYSEFYRDNGTGKLEPVKQTKVETAFSF
;
A
#
# COMPACT_ATOMS: atom_id res chain seq x y z
N THR A 1 17.37 3.15 4.82
CA THR A 1 16.87 1.78 4.48
C THR A 1 16.01 1.30 5.63
N VAL A 2 14.70 1.30 5.47
CA VAL A 2 13.78 0.77 6.50
C VAL A 2 13.86 -0.76 6.44
N ARG A 3 14.46 -1.39 7.45
CA ARG A 3 14.42 -2.85 7.61
C ARG A 3 13.08 -3.23 8.24
N ARG A 4 12.21 -3.87 7.47
CA ARG A 4 10.97 -4.47 7.95
C ARG A 4 11.21 -5.94 8.31
N VAL A 5 10.56 -6.39 9.37
CA VAL A 5 10.56 -7.79 9.79
C VAL A 5 9.12 -8.22 9.89
N GLY A 6 8.66 -9.01 8.94
CA GLY A 6 7.31 -9.56 8.91
C GLY A 6 7.27 -10.98 9.47
N ILE A 7 6.08 -11.43 9.80
CA ILE A 7 5.74 -12.83 10.14
C ILE A 7 4.67 -13.29 9.17
N ASN A 8 4.89 -14.45 8.57
CA ASN A 8 3.87 -15.18 7.85
C ASN A 8 3.92 -16.62 8.34
N THR A 9 2.83 -17.10 8.92
CA THR A 9 2.73 -18.44 9.46
C THR A 9 1.34 -19.01 9.22
N GLY A 10 1.25 -20.33 9.05
CA GLY A 10 -0.01 -21.02 8.86
C GLY A 10 0.00 -22.41 9.46
N PHE A 11 -1.17 -22.97 9.64
CA PHE A 11 -1.38 -24.32 10.09
C PHE A 11 -2.54 -24.99 9.37
N ASN A 12 -2.49 -26.33 9.29
CA ASN A 12 -3.60 -27.17 8.86
C ASN A 12 -3.74 -28.32 9.85
N ILE A 13 -4.89 -28.40 10.52
CA ILE A 13 -5.20 -29.43 11.52
C ILE A 13 -6.53 -30.06 11.15
N GLY A 14 -6.49 -31.24 10.52
CA GLY A 14 -7.69 -31.89 10.00
C GLY A 14 -8.41 -31.02 8.97
N PRO A 15 -9.71 -30.72 9.17
CA PRO A 15 -10.46 -29.90 8.22
C PRO A 15 -10.23 -28.38 8.38
N VAL A 16 -9.50 -27.94 9.40
CA VAL A 16 -9.30 -26.52 9.72
C VAL A 16 -7.91 -26.08 9.29
N GLY A 17 -7.85 -24.97 8.56
CA GLY A 17 -6.62 -24.25 8.26
C GLY A 17 -6.68 -22.81 8.77
N GLY A 18 -5.52 -22.25 9.06
CA GLY A 18 -5.39 -20.85 9.46
C GLY A 18 -4.08 -20.24 9.02
N GLU A 19 -4.09 -18.96 8.75
CA GLU A 19 -2.91 -18.19 8.39
C GLU A 19 -2.89 -16.86 9.14
N LEU A 20 -1.71 -16.42 9.55
CA LEU A 20 -1.44 -15.13 10.16
C LEU A 20 -0.33 -14.45 9.37
N PHE A 21 -0.58 -13.21 8.99
CA PHE A 21 0.39 -12.34 8.36
C PHE A 21 0.54 -11.04 9.15
N LEU A 22 1.79 -10.64 9.42
CA LEU A 22 2.16 -9.36 10.00
C LEU A 22 3.26 -8.74 9.11
N SER A 23 3.02 -7.57 8.55
CA SER A 23 3.95 -6.95 7.59
C SER A 23 5.23 -6.42 8.24
N ASN A 24 5.13 -5.92 9.46
CA ASN A 24 6.26 -5.31 10.17
C ASN A 24 6.04 -5.30 11.69
N ILE A 25 6.68 -6.21 12.40
CA ILE A 25 6.57 -6.31 13.85
C ILE A 25 7.29 -5.18 14.63
N LYS A 26 8.23 -4.47 13.98
CA LYS A 26 8.94 -3.36 14.64
C LYS A 26 8.06 -2.16 14.88
N ASP A 27 7.10 -1.91 14.00
CA ASP A 27 6.19 -0.77 14.07
C ASP A 27 4.83 -1.14 14.69
N PHE A 28 4.76 -2.31 15.33
CA PHE A 28 3.51 -2.81 15.92
C PHE A 28 2.92 -1.84 16.94
N SER A 29 3.76 -1.27 17.80
CA SER A 29 3.35 -0.29 18.82
C SER A 29 2.83 1.03 18.24
N ARG A 30 3.34 1.43 17.06
CA ARG A 30 2.92 2.64 16.35
C ARG A 30 1.71 2.41 15.43
N GLY A 31 1.15 1.19 15.41
CA GLY A 31 0.07 0.81 14.48
C GLY A 31 0.53 0.66 13.02
N GLY A 32 1.85 0.66 12.75
CA GLY A 32 2.43 0.57 11.41
C GLY A 32 2.43 -0.83 10.80
N THR A 33 1.91 -1.81 11.50
CA THR A 33 1.85 -3.22 11.07
C THR A 33 0.53 -3.51 10.38
N ILE A 34 0.58 -3.95 9.13
CA ILE A 34 -0.58 -4.55 8.48
C ILE A 34 -0.73 -5.96 9.05
N MET A 35 -1.91 -6.28 9.54
CA MET A 35 -2.27 -7.59 10.05
C MET A 35 -3.25 -8.26 9.10
N GLY A 36 -2.96 -9.51 8.71
CA GLY A 36 -3.86 -10.37 7.96
C GLY A 36 -4.11 -11.68 8.70
N LEU A 37 -5.36 -12.11 8.70
CA LEU A 37 -5.81 -13.37 9.28
C LEU A 37 -6.66 -14.10 8.25
N ARG A 38 -6.44 -15.41 8.10
CA ARG A 38 -7.29 -16.32 7.35
C ARG A 38 -7.67 -17.51 8.22
N ALA A 39 -8.93 -17.88 8.19
CA ALA A 39 -9.42 -19.15 8.68
C ALA A 39 -10.16 -19.86 7.55
N GLN A 40 -9.97 -21.17 7.42
CA GLN A 40 -10.65 -22.00 6.44
C GLN A 40 -11.09 -23.32 7.04
N TYR A 41 -12.20 -23.83 6.50
CA TYR A 41 -12.78 -25.09 6.92
C TYR A 41 -13.20 -25.92 5.71
N LYS A 42 -12.69 -27.16 5.61
CA LYS A 42 -13.12 -28.16 4.62
C LYS A 42 -14.25 -29.00 5.24
N VAL A 43 -15.43 -28.97 4.61
CA VAL A 43 -16.64 -29.55 5.17
C VAL A 43 -16.49 -31.07 5.37
N SER A 44 -16.10 -31.82 4.33
CA SER A 44 -15.80 -33.25 4.42
C SER A 44 -15.10 -33.74 3.15
N ASP A 45 -14.63 -34.98 3.16
CA ASP A 45 -14.07 -35.60 1.94
C ASP A 45 -15.16 -36.00 0.95
N ALA A 46 -16.37 -36.31 1.42
CA ALA A 46 -17.52 -36.61 0.56
C ALA A 46 -18.12 -35.35 -0.09
N LEU A 47 -18.02 -34.20 0.60
CA LEU A 47 -18.38 -32.90 0.11
C LEU A 47 -17.17 -31.98 0.30
N PRO A 48 -16.24 -31.91 -0.66
CA PRO A 48 -14.97 -31.20 -0.50
C PRO A 48 -15.13 -29.67 -0.63
N LEU A 49 -16.21 -29.13 -0.08
CA LEU A 49 -16.49 -27.73 0.01
C LEU A 49 -15.54 -27.07 1.01
N THR A 50 -14.88 -26.01 0.62
CA THR A 50 -14.04 -25.21 1.53
C THR A 50 -14.70 -23.85 1.74
N ILE A 51 -14.79 -23.44 2.99
CA ILE A 51 -15.31 -22.13 3.40
C ILE A 51 -14.14 -21.37 4.02
N GLY A 52 -13.94 -20.13 3.62
CA GLY A 52 -12.89 -19.27 4.13
C GLY A 52 -13.44 -17.93 4.65
N ILE A 53 -12.77 -17.40 5.64
CA ILE A 53 -12.98 -16.03 6.12
C ILE A 53 -11.61 -15.37 6.26
N ASN A 54 -11.49 -14.14 5.79
CA ASN A 54 -10.28 -13.36 5.90
C ASN A 54 -10.56 -12.02 6.56
N TYR A 55 -9.58 -11.53 7.26
CA TYR A 55 -9.54 -10.17 7.80
C TYR A 55 -8.17 -9.58 7.54
N ILE A 56 -8.12 -8.34 7.08
CA ILE A 56 -6.88 -7.57 6.96
C ILE A 56 -7.12 -6.16 7.47
N SER A 57 -6.15 -5.61 8.17
CA SER A 57 -6.21 -4.23 8.65
C SER A 57 -4.85 -3.56 8.73
N ASP A 58 -4.87 -2.27 8.48
CA ASP A 58 -3.86 -1.31 8.87
C ASP A 58 -4.45 -0.43 9.97
N ALA A 59 -3.83 -0.45 11.14
CA ALA A 59 -4.35 0.27 12.29
C ALA A 59 -4.05 1.78 12.23
N ASN A 60 -3.00 2.18 11.51
CA ASN A 60 -2.64 3.58 11.33
C ASN A 60 -1.86 3.81 10.02
N MET A 61 -2.54 4.27 8.99
CA MET A 61 -1.93 4.61 7.71
C MET A 61 -0.85 5.69 7.85
N PHE A 62 -1.01 6.64 8.79
CA PHE A 62 -0.05 7.72 9.03
C PHE A 62 1.33 7.24 9.47
N SER A 63 1.44 6.02 10.00
CA SER A 63 2.72 5.43 10.41
C SER A 63 3.75 5.25 9.27
N SER A 64 3.35 5.47 8.00
CA SER A 64 4.26 5.52 6.86
C SER A 64 4.88 6.88 6.60
N LEU A 65 4.37 7.93 7.22
CA LEU A 65 5.00 9.25 7.16
C LEU A 65 6.41 9.15 7.76
N LYS A 66 7.33 9.86 7.13
CA LYS A 66 8.72 9.87 7.58
C LYS A 66 8.84 10.71 8.83
N ASP A 67 9.41 10.15 9.87
CA ASP A 67 9.68 10.70 11.19
C ASP A 67 11.08 10.19 11.56
N LYS A 68 12.09 11.06 11.40
CA LYS A 68 13.50 10.64 11.43
C LYS A 68 14.05 10.49 12.84
N ASP A 69 13.64 11.33 13.76
CA ASP A 69 14.07 11.33 15.16
C ASP A 69 13.14 10.55 16.09
N GLY A 70 11.91 10.25 15.61
CA GLY A 70 10.97 9.35 16.28
C GLY A 70 10.12 10.00 17.35
N ASP A 71 9.94 11.30 17.32
CA ASP A 71 9.15 12.05 18.27
C ASP A 71 7.63 12.03 17.97
N SER A 72 7.25 11.52 16.80
CA SER A 72 5.89 11.38 16.27
C SER A 72 5.39 12.56 15.45
N PHE A 73 6.17 13.59 15.27
CA PHE A 73 5.92 14.64 14.30
C PHE A 73 6.59 14.28 12.98
N PRO A 74 5.87 14.18 11.86
CA PRO A 74 6.47 13.87 10.57
C PRO A 74 7.44 14.95 10.12
N ASP A 75 8.59 14.55 9.53
CA ASP A 75 9.63 15.47 8.99
C ASP A 75 9.06 16.63 8.14
N ILE A 76 7.85 16.47 7.56
CA ILE A 76 7.19 17.49 6.72
C ILE A 76 6.44 18.56 7.50
N PHE A 77 6.21 18.34 8.78
CA PHE A 77 5.51 19.25 9.70
C PHE A 77 6.36 19.62 10.91
N ASP A 78 7.59 19.16 10.97
CA ASP A 78 8.54 19.33 12.04
C ASP A 78 9.69 20.24 11.57
N ASP A 79 9.87 21.36 12.22
CA ASP A 79 10.93 22.33 11.92
C ASP A 79 12.29 21.80 12.36
N PHE A 80 12.34 20.82 13.31
CA PHE A 80 13.57 20.19 13.82
C PHE A 80 13.64 18.67 13.59
N PRO A 81 13.57 18.15 12.35
CA PRO A 81 13.36 16.72 12.04
C PRO A 81 14.53 15.80 12.40
N THR A 82 15.44 16.23 13.24
CA THR A 82 16.59 15.47 13.75
C THR A 82 16.76 15.56 15.25
N ASP A 83 15.87 16.29 15.95
CA ASP A 83 15.95 16.50 17.39
C ASP A 83 14.58 16.24 18.02
N SER A 84 14.39 15.06 18.55
CA SER A 84 13.13 14.58 19.13
C SER A 84 12.65 15.35 20.36
N SER A 85 13.32 16.39 20.79
CA SER A 85 12.89 17.29 21.85
C SER A 85 12.26 18.59 21.35
N LEU A 86 12.30 18.85 20.04
CA LEU A 86 11.90 20.10 19.40
C LEU A 86 10.99 19.82 18.21
N TRP A 87 10.06 20.75 17.89
CA TRP A 87 9.19 20.59 16.70
C TRP A 87 8.69 21.88 16.05
N ASN A 88 8.68 23.05 16.71
CA ASN A 88 8.26 24.32 16.12
C ASN A 88 9.33 25.40 16.21
N ASP A 89 9.38 26.20 15.14
CA ASP A 89 10.19 27.40 14.95
C ASP A 89 9.30 28.37 14.15
N THR A 90 8.63 29.29 14.84
CA THR A 90 7.55 30.09 14.24
C THR A 90 8.08 31.11 13.24
N ASP A 91 9.19 31.77 13.53
CA ASP A 91 9.78 32.80 12.68
C ASP A 91 10.83 32.26 11.70
N GLY A 92 11.32 31.01 11.94
CA GLY A 92 12.27 30.33 11.06
C GLY A 92 13.72 30.73 11.28
N ASP A 93 14.06 31.25 12.44
CA ASP A 93 15.44 31.71 12.76
C ASP A 93 16.36 30.58 13.25
N GLY A 94 15.79 29.40 13.54
CA GLY A 94 16.48 28.18 13.97
C GLY A 94 16.52 27.99 15.49
N TRP A 95 15.82 28.82 16.25
CA TRP A 95 15.60 28.63 17.68
C TRP A 95 14.20 28.09 17.91
N PRO A 96 14.00 27.15 18.86
CA PRO A 96 12.69 26.56 19.11
C PRO A 96 11.80 27.51 19.92
N ASP A 97 10.53 27.55 19.56
CA ASP A 97 9.47 28.25 20.28
C ASP A 97 9.40 27.82 21.77
N PRO A 98 8.94 28.69 22.70
CA PRO A 98 8.73 28.32 24.09
C PRO A 98 7.62 27.27 24.25
N GLY A 99 7.80 26.36 25.20
CA GLY A 99 6.82 25.32 25.51
C GLY A 99 6.96 24.04 24.67
N HIS A 100 7.96 23.95 23.80
CA HIS A 100 8.24 22.80 22.98
C HIS A 100 9.37 21.94 23.59
N GLY A 101 9.07 20.66 23.80
CA GLY A 101 10.00 19.66 24.27
C GLY A 101 10.16 19.59 25.78
N MET A 102 10.25 18.37 26.30
CA MET A 102 10.60 18.15 27.70
C MET A 102 12.11 18.24 27.86
N GLY A 103 12.59 19.26 28.61
CA GLY A 103 13.98 19.37 29.06
C GLY A 103 14.86 20.27 28.20
N VAL A 104 14.30 21.08 27.31
CA VAL A 104 15.05 22.16 26.64
C VAL A 104 15.45 23.21 27.66
N PRO A 105 16.73 23.54 27.82
CA PRO A 105 17.15 24.64 28.71
C PRO A 105 16.61 25.97 28.22
N ASP A 106 16.12 26.83 29.12
CA ASP A 106 15.62 28.18 28.81
C ASP A 106 16.59 29.02 27.97
N SER A 107 17.88 28.75 28.05
CA SER A 107 18.92 29.41 27.24
C SER A 107 18.98 29.00 25.79
N LEU A 108 18.22 27.96 25.40
CA LEU A 108 18.09 27.46 24.02
C LEU A 108 16.71 27.71 23.45
N ILE A 109 15.80 28.35 24.20
CA ILE A 109 14.47 28.74 23.73
C ILE A 109 14.58 30.11 23.09
N ASP A 110 13.83 30.34 22.03
CA ASP A 110 13.73 31.63 21.38
C ASP A 110 13.16 32.69 22.34
N ILE A 111 13.61 33.91 22.20
CA ILE A 111 13.21 35.07 23.02
C ILE A 111 12.35 36.09 22.26
N ASP A 112 12.18 35.92 20.96
CA ASP A 112 11.36 36.71 20.01
C ASP A 112 10.69 35.74 19.04
N SER A 113 9.86 34.86 19.60
CA SER A 113 9.38 33.62 18.94
C SER A 113 8.48 33.85 17.72
N ASP A 114 7.90 35.02 17.52
CA ASP A 114 7.13 35.37 16.32
C ASP A 114 7.86 36.31 15.35
N GLY A 115 9.08 36.73 15.70
CA GLY A 115 9.98 37.50 14.85
C GLY A 115 9.57 38.94 14.59
N ASP A 116 8.77 39.54 15.47
CA ASP A 116 8.27 40.92 15.31
C ASP A 116 9.24 41.97 15.87
N ASN A 117 10.37 41.57 16.45
CA ASN A 117 11.40 42.33 17.14
C ASN A 117 10.99 42.85 18.56
N LEU A 118 9.96 42.27 19.15
CA LEU A 118 9.65 42.40 20.57
C LEU A 118 9.99 41.09 21.27
N VAL A 119 10.73 41.15 22.36
CA VAL A 119 11.02 39.94 23.12
C VAL A 119 9.76 39.40 23.81
N ASP A 120 9.54 38.11 23.83
CA ASP A 120 8.36 37.41 24.35
C ASP A 120 7.94 37.87 25.77
N THR A 121 8.88 38.30 26.60
CA THR A 121 8.64 38.74 27.96
C THR A 121 7.92 40.08 28.05
N ILE A 122 7.88 40.88 26.99
CA ILE A 122 7.24 42.20 26.92
C ILE A 122 6.23 42.32 25.77
N ASP A 123 6.09 41.26 24.97
CA ASP A 123 5.09 41.18 23.89
C ASP A 123 3.76 40.62 24.46
N ASP A 124 2.68 41.39 24.30
CA ASP A 124 1.33 41.00 24.69
C ASP A 124 0.56 40.29 23.56
N SER A 125 1.20 40.10 22.39
CA SER A 125 0.54 39.61 21.16
C SER A 125 1.26 38.47 20.44
N ILE A 126 2.08 37.68 21.13
CA ILE A 126 2.83 36.56 20.57
C ILE A 126 1.89 35.59 19.82
N THR A 127 2.18 35.35 18.57
CA THR A 127 1.42 34.42 17.74
C THR A 127 2.30 33.24 17.29
N LEU A 128 2.26 32.17 18.05
CA LEU A 128 3.04 30.96 17.75
C LEU A 128 2.31 30.00 16.82
N LYS A 129 3.08 29.22 16.03
CA LYS A 129 2.55 28.05 15.32
C LYS A 129 1.85 27.11 16.31
N ALA A 130 0.71 26.58 15.92
CA ALA A 130 0.07 25.52 16.66
C ALA A 130 0.89 24.23 16.61
N ARG A 131 0.70 23.36 17.60
CA ARG A 131 1.34 22.04 17.63
C ARG A 131 1.11 21.30 16.32
N PRO A 132 2.16 20.76 15.68
CA PRO A 132 2.03 20.10 14.38
C PRO A 132 1.27 18.77 14.47
N PHE A 133 0.94 18.21 13.31
CA PHE A 133 0.28 16.92 13.19
C PHE A 133 1.13 15.79 13.81
N SER A 134 0.59 15.05 14.77
CA SER A 134 1.26 13.92 15.44
C SER A 134 0.75 12.57 14.94
N ILE A 135 1.64 11.67 14.53
CA ILE A 135 1.30 10.31 14.09
C ILE A 135 0.70 9.48 15.23
N ASN A 136 1.16 9.68 16.46
CA ASN A 136 0.71 8.89 17.61
C ASN A 136 -0.65 9.32 18.15
N ASP A 137 -0.94 10.61 18.10
CA ASP A 137 -2.21 11.17 18.56
C ASP A 137 -3.32 10.98 17.53
N ASN A 138 -2.94 10.80 16.26
CA ASN A 138 -3.87 10.66 15.14
C ASN A 138 -3.77 9.27 14.50
N LYS A 139 -4.91 8.69 14.18
CA LYS A 139 -4.97 7.35 13.56
C LYS A 139 -5.95 7.33 12.41
N ALA A 140 -5.46 6.94 11.24
CA ALA A 140 -6.28 6.62 10.08
C ALA A 140 -6.22 5.11 9.84
N SER A 141 -7.19 4.37 10.33
CA SER A 141 -7.26 2.92 10.09
C SER A 141 -7.99 2.60 8.80
N VAL A 142 -7.72 1.40 8.26
CA VAL A 142 -8.48 0.76 7.20
C VAL A 142 -8.56 -0.73 7.47
N SER A 143 -9.69 -1.35 7.16
CA SER A 143 -9.88 -2.79 7.31
C SER A 143 -10.67 -3.38 6.16
N ALA A 144 -10.44 -4.67 5.91
CA ALA A 144 -11.20 -5.44 4.96
C ALA A 144 -11.58 -6.81 5.55
N TRP A 145 -12.75 -7.27 5.16
CA TRP A 145 -13.23 -8.62 5.45
C TRP A 145 -13.55 -9.31 4.15
N SER A 146 -13.28 -10.60 4.07
CA SER A 146 -13.80 -11.42 2.99
C SER A 146 -14.35 -12.75 3.51
N PHE A 147 -15.29 -13.26 2.75
CA PHE A 147 -15.86 -14.59 2.93
C PHE A 147 -15.79 -15.30 1.59
N ASP A 148 -15.24 -16.50 1.56
CA ASP A 148 -15.10 -17.27 0.33
C ASP A 148 -15.66 -18.70 0.50
N ILE A 149 -16.20 -19.22 -0.60
CA ILE A 149 -16.63 -20.62 -0.72
C ILE A 149 -16.00 -21.16 -2.00
N SER A 150 -15.36 -22.32 -1.92
CA SER A 150 -14.81 -22.99 -3.09
C SER A 150 -15.17 -24.47 -3.11
N TYR A 151 -15.40 -24.97 -4.32
CA TYR A 151 -15.73 -26.37 -4.57
C TYR A 151 -14.87 -26.93 -5.71
N PRO A 152 -14.06 -27.97 -5.48
CA PRO A 152 -13.33 -28.65 -6.54
C PRO A 152 -14.29 -29.53 -7.35
N VAL A 153 -14.49 -29.15 -8.61
CA VAL A 153 -15.37 -29.89 -9.55
C VAL A 153 -14.66 -31.10 -10.13
N LEU A 154 -13.37 -30.92 -10.39
CA LEU A 154 -12.51 -31.94 -10.96
C LEU A 154 -11.12 -31.86 -10.34
N SER A 155 -10.54 -33.01 -10.00
CA SER A 155 -9.18 -33.11 -9.49
C SER A 155 -8.50 -34.31 -10.09
N SER A 156 -7.53 -34.09 -10.99
CA SER A 156 -6.65 -35.08 -11.54
C SER A 156 -5.24 -34.49 -11.73
N ASP A 157 -4.25 -35.34 -12.01
CA ASP A 157 -2.87 -34.90 -12.23
C ASP A 157 -2.72 -33.99 -13.45
N MET A 158 -3.60 -34.13 -14.46
CA MET A 158 -3.54 -33.34 -15.69
C MET A 158 -4.43 -32.09 -15.66
N LEU A 159 -5.52 -32.15 -14.91
CA LEU A 159 -6.53 -31.07 -14.88
C LEU A 159 -7.17 -31.01 -13.49
N SER A 160 -7.09 -29.86 -12.88
CA SER A 160 -7.96 -29.52 -11.76
C SER A 160 -8.89 -28.37 -12.17
N LEU A 161 -10.11 -28.41 -11.66
CA LEU A 161 -11.11 -27.37 -11.88
C LEU A 161 -11.85 -27.12 -10.57
N SER A 162 -11.89 -25.88 -10.15
CA SER A 162 -12.64 -25.42 -8.97
C SER A 162 -13.51 -24.24 -9.33
N VAL A 163 -14.71 -24.22 -8.79
CA VAL A 163 -15.59 -23.05 -8.81
C VAL A 163 -15.57 -22.40 -7.44
N TYR A 164 -15.69 -21.08 -7.40
CA TYR A 164 -15.73 -20.35 -6.15
C TYR A 164 -16.55 -19.07 -6.25
N THR A 165 -16.90 -18.56 -5.09
CA THR A 165 -17.45 -17.22 -4.92
C THR A 165 -16.76 -16.56 -3.76
N GLU A 166 -16.62 -15.24 -3.84
CA GLU A 166 -15.99 -14.46 -2.81
C GLU A 166 -16.75 -13.14 -2.62
N PHE A 167 -17.04 -12.81 -1.39
CA PHE A 167 -17.58 -11.54 -0.97
C PHE A 167 -16.56 -10.79 -0.15
N ASN A 168 -16.31 -9.53 -0.49
CA ASN A 168 -15.31 -8.67 0.14
C ASN A 168 -15.94 -7.37 0.62
N THR A 169 -15.42 -6.82 1.70
CA THR A 169 -15.71 -5.46 2.14
C THR A 169 -14.42 -4.70 2.39
N LEU A 170 -14.45 -3.40 2.17
CA LEU A 170 -13.38 -2.47 2.50
C LEU A 170 -13.99 -1.31 3.27
N ILE A 171 -13.38 -0.96 4.42
CA ILE A 171 -13.97 -0.03 5.39
C ILE A 171 -12.93 1.01 5.77
N PHE A 172 -13.30 2.27 5.59
CA PHE A 172 -12.54 3.45 5.96
C PHE A 172 -13.33 4.26 6.98
N PRO A 173 -12.98 4.20 8.28
CA PRO A 173 -13.61 5.05 9.29
C PRO A 173 -13.39 6.53 8.99
N GLU A 174 -14.28 7.36 9.48
CA GLU A 174 -14.07 8.81 9.48
C GLU A 174 -12.83 9.16 10.32
N VAL A 175 -12.05 10.10 9.82
CA VAL A 175 -10.91 10.68 10.54
C VAL A 175 -10.99 12.18 10.42
N ALA A 176 -11.05 12.86 11.57
CA ALA A 176 -10.93 14.30 11.67
C ALA A 176 -9.88 14.61 12.72
N THR A 177 -8.85 15.33 12.34
CA THR A 177 -7.78 15.78 13.23
C THR A 177 -7.74 17.29 13.22
N THR A 178 -7.53 17.89 14.38
CA THR A 178 -7.43 19.33 14.57
C THR A 178 -6.18 19.66 15.35
N ASN A 179 -5.65 20.87 15.16
CA ASN A 179 -4.63 21.44 16.03
C ASN A 179 -5.24 22.05 17.31
N ASP A 180 -4.41 22.61 18.16
CA ASP A 180 -4.83 23.24 19.42
C ASP A 180 -5.75 24.45 19.18
N ASN A 181 -5.68 25.10 18.02
CA ASN A 181 -6.52 26.21 17.60
C ASN A 181 -7.85 25.77 16.97
N SER A 182 -8.13 24.44 16.95
CA SER A 182 -9.30 23.83 16.31
C SER A 182 -9.32 23.91 14.79
N ASP A 183 -8.20 24.23 14.13
CA ASP A 183 -8.07 24.15 12.69
C ASP A 183 -7.97 22.70 12.25
N THR A 184 -8.62 22.37 11.14
CA THR A 184 -8.61 21.01 10.59
C THR A 184 -7.27 20.74 9.91
N LEU A 185 -6.47 19.85 10.49
CA LEU A 185 -5.20 19.39 9.93
C LEU A 185 -5.40 18.29 8.89
N PHE A 186 -6.39 17.40 9.11
CA PHE A 186 -6.70 16.30 8.22
C PHE A 186 -8.16 15.89 8.37
N TYR A 187 -8.83 15.67 7.26
CA TYR A 187 -10.18 15.13 7.24
C TYR A 187 -10.32 14.04 6.17
N ARG A 188 -10.82 12.88 6.57
CA ARG A 188 -11.23 11.79 5.70
C ARG A 188 -12.67 11.39 6.03
N PRO A 189 -13.63 11.50 5.10
CA PRO A 189 -14.99 11.07 5.34
C PRO A 189 -15.05 9.56 5.55
N LYS A 190 -16.01 9.10 6.34
CA LYS A 190 -16.34 7.67 6.44
C LYS A 190 -16.79 7.18 5.07
N ARG A 191 -16.21 6.05 4.64
CA ARG A 191 -16.61 5.38 3.40
C ARG A 191 -16.43 3.88 3.52
N SER A 192 -17.15 3.15 2.68
CA SER A 192 -17.02 1.70 2.59
C SER A 192 -17.42 1.22 1.19
N GLY A 193 -16.97 0.02 0.86
CA GLY A 193 -17.36 -0.60 -0.39
C GLY A 193 -17.34 -2.11 -0.30
N THR A 194 -17.94 -2.75 -1.28
CA THR A 194 -18.07 -4.20 -1.38
C THR A 194 -17.66 -4.71 -2.74
N GLY A 195 -17.03 -5.86 -2.76
CA GLY A 195 -16.70 -6.61 -3.97
C GLY A 195 -17.31 -8.01 -3.90
N LEU A 196 -17.88 -8.45 -4.99
CA LEU A 196 -18.45 -9.80 -5.15
C LEU A 196 -17.84 -10.45 -6.39
N THR A 197 -17.30 -11.65 -6.23
CA THR A 197 -16.88 -12.53 -7.32
C THR A 197 -17.88 -13.68 -7.41
N ILE A 198 -18.64 -13.76 -8.53
CA ILE A 198 -19.59 -14.85 -8.79
C ILE A 198 -19.99 -14.91 -10.28
N PRO A 199 -19.74 -16.01 -10.99
CA PRO A 199 -18.89 -17.13 -10.57
C PRO A 199 -17.40 -16.77 -10.67
N GLY A 200 -16.59 -17.42 -9.87
CA GLY A 200 -15.17 -17.58 -10.08
C GLY A 200 -14.85 -19.01 -10.48
N VAL A 201 -13.94 -19.17 -11.44
CA VAL A 201 -13.46 -20.47 -11.89
C VAL A 201 -11.95 -20.49 -11.85
N ARG A 202 -11.37 -21.52 -11.29
CA ARG A 202 -9.92 -21.73 -11.25
C ARG A 202 -9.58 -23.11 -11.80
N SER A 203 -8.57 -23.18 -12.66
CA SER A 203 -8.11 -24.42 -13.27
C SER A 203 -6.59 -24.50 -13.23
N THR A 204 -6.07 -25.69 -12.99
CA THR A 204 -4.65 -26.02 -13.20
C THR A 204 -4.55 -27.04 -14.32
N LEU A 205 -3.77 -26.73 -15.35
CA LEU A 205 -3.55 -27.58 -16.51
C LEU A 205 -2.13 -28.15 -16.47
N PHE A 206 -1.99 -29.46 -16.55
CA PHE A 206 -0.73 -30.21 -16.59
C PHE A 206 0.24 -29.89 -15.44
N GLY A 207 -0.26 -29.38 -14.31
CA GLY A 207 0.58 -28.88 -13.22
C GLY A 207 1.44 -27.65 -13.56
N LEU A 208 1.30 -27.08 -14.76
CA LEU A 208 2.15 -26.01 -15.30
C LEU A 208 1.44 -24.67 -15.40
N LEU A 209 0.17 -24.69 -15.81
CA LEU A 209 -0.60 -23.49 -16.11
C LEU A 209 -1.80 -23.38 -15.17
N ASN A 210 -1.81 -22.34 -14.35
CA ASN A 210 -2.94 -21.97 -13.52
C ASN A 210 -3.71 -20.83 -14.19
N ILE A 211 -5.01 -21.00 -14.37
CA ILE A 211 -5.89 -19.98 -14.98
C ILE A 211 -7.01 -19.68 -13.99
N SER A 212 -7.40 -18.43 -13.88
CA SER A 212 -8.66 -18.03 -13.23
C SER A 212 -9.49 -17.13 -14.14
N LEU A 213 -10.80 -17.27 -14.04
CA LEU A 213 -11.79 -16.39 -14.64
C LEU A 213 -12.83 -16.05 -13.60
N GLU A 214 -13.18 -14.77 -13.52
CA GLU A 214 -14.09 -14.23 -12.52
C GLU A 214 -15.03 -13.21 -13.15
N TYR A 215 -16.30 -13.28 -12.79
CA TYR A 215 -17.18 -12.14 -12.93
C TYR A 215 -17.18 -11.38 -11.61
N ARG A 216 -16.87 -10.11 -11.68
CA ARG A 216 -16.72 -9.21 -10.51
C ARG A 216 -17.80 -8.15 -10.52
N SER A 217 -18.35 -7.87 -9.35
CA SER A 217 -19.23 -6.74 -9.10
C SER A 217 -18.67 -5.95 -7.92
N VAL A 218 -18.55 -4.65 -8.10
CA VAL A 218 -17.98 -3.72 -7.11
C VAL A 218 -19.01 -2.63 -6.82
N LYS A 219 -19.15 -2.23 -5.57
CA LYS A 219 -20.03 -1.14 -5.14
C LYS A 219 -19.34 -0.28 -4.10
N GLY A 220 -19.57 1.04 -4.17
CA GLY A 220 -19.01 2.01 -3.26
C GLY A 220 -17.49 2.08 -3.33
N SER A 221 -16.87 2.46 -2.26
CA SER A 221 -15.40 2.66 -2.16
C SER A 221 -14.66 1.31 -1.99
N TYR A 222 -14.75 0.44 -2.98
CA TYR A 222 -14.03 -0.83 -3.03
C TYR A 222 -13.14 -0.91 -4.27
N VAL A 223 -11.90 -1.31 -4.07
CA VAL A 223 -10.98 -1.68 -5.15
C VAL A 223 -10.32 -3.01 -4.84
N PRO A 224 -10.31 -3.97 -5.78
CA PRO A 224 -9.57 -5.20 -5.62
C PRO A 224 -8.08 -4.92 -5.38
N GLN A 225 -7.44 -5.70 -4.50
CA GLN A 225 -6.01 -5.57 -4.20
C GLN A 225 -5.64 -4.21 -3.59
N PHE A 226 -6.51 -3.60 -2.79
CA PHE A 226 -6.19 -2.36 -2.08
C PHE A 226 -4.88 -2.48 -1.27
N PHE A 227 -4.70 -3.60 -0.56
CA PHE A 227 -3.45 -3.94 0.13
C PHE A 227 -2.48 -4.65 -0.82
N ASP A 228 -1.99 -3.93 -1.82
CA ASP A 228 -1.04 -4.44 -2.81
C ASP A 228 0.42 -4.39 -2.31
N GLN A 229 1.36 -4.85 -3.14
CA GLN A 229 2.79 -4.83 -2.81
C GLN A 229 3.38 -3.42 -2.58
N ALA A 230 2.74 -2.40 -3.15
CA ALA A 230 3.14 -1.00 -3.00
C ALA A 230 2.38 -0.27 -1.88
N TYR A 231 1.47 -0.95 -1.18
CA TYR A 231 0.60 -0.35 -0.18
C TYR A 231 1.36 0.47 0.85
N ASP A 232 2.42 -0.08 1.43
CA ASP A 232 3.24 0.59 2.43
C ASP A 232 3.90 1.91 1.96
N LEU A 233 4.11 2.04 0.64
CA LEU A 233 4.69 3.25 0.05
C LEU A 233 3.63 4.30 -0.29
N ASN A 234 2.39 3.84 -0.51
CA ASN A 234 1.31 4.66 -1.05
C ASN A 234 0.15 4.86 -0.07
N ARG A 235 0.19 4.24 1.12
CA ARG A 235 -0.93 4.33 2.07
C ARG A 235 -1.17 5.76 2.56
N VAL A 236 -0.11 6.59 2.65
CA VAL A 236 -0.20 8.03 2.83
C VAL A 236 0.87 8.69 1.98
N VAL A 237 0.52 9.76 1.30
CA VAL A 237 1.44 10.60 0.52
C VAL A 237 1.31 12.06 0.93
N SER A 238 2.40 12.78 0.90
CA SER A 238 2.42 14.24 1.05
C SER A 238 2.39 14.90 -0.32
N ILE A 239 1.59 15.94 -0.46
CA ILE A 239 1.42 16.70 -1.70
C ILE A 239 1.62 18.17 -1.38
N SER A 240 2.55 18.83 -2.08
CA SER A 240 2.71 20.28 -1.98
C SER A 240 1.65 20.97 -2.85
N GLN A 241 0.84 21.81 -2.23
CA GLN A 241 -0.20 22.59 -2.89
C GLN A 241 0.06 24.08 -2.65
N GLY A 242 0.82 24.71 -3.53
CA GLY A 242 1.32 26.06 -3.32
C GLY A 242 2.38 26.12 -2.21
N THR A 243 2.12 26.88 -1.16
CA THR A 243 2.97 26.97 0.03
C THR A 243 2.60 25.95 1.11
N GLU A 244 1.46 25.26 0.96
CA GLU A 244 0.97 24.28 1.95
C GLU A 244 1.38 22.87 1.57
N THR A 245 1.65 22.05 2.59
CA THR A 245 1.84 20.61 2.46
C THR A 245 0.63 19.90 3.03
N ILE A 246 -0.07 19.16 2.18
CA ILE A 246 -1.22 18.35 2.58
C ILE A 246 -0.88 16.87 2.52
N ILE A 247 -1.47 16.08 3.41
CA ILE A 247 -1.37 14.63 3.38
C ILE A 247 -2.67 14.02 2.83
N ARG A 248 -2.52 12.97 2.02
CA ARG A 248 -3.65 12.18 1.49
C ARG A 248 -3.42 10.71 1.74
N THR A 249 -4.43 10.02 2.25
CA THR A 249 -4.43 8.56 2.32
C THR A 249 -4.70 7.94 0.96
N LYS A 250 -4.29 6.68 0.76
CA LYS A 250 -4.46 5.94 -0.51
C LYS A 250 -5.92 5.93 -0.99
N ASP A 251 -6.85 5.75 -0.07
CA ASP A 251 -8.29 5.79 -0.39
C ASP A 251 -8.74 7.17 -0.86
N MET A 252 -8.26 8.26 -0.27
CA MET A 252 -8.58 9.62 -0.73
C MET A 252 -8.06 9.89 -2.14
N SER A 253 -6.92 9.28 -2.49
CA SER A 253 -6.36 9.41 -3.84
C SER A 253 -7.13 8.57 -4.88
N ILE A 254 -7.64 7.39 -4.49
CA ILE A 254 -8.35 6.48 -5.39
C ILE A 254 -9.82 6.89 -5.55
N PHE A 255 -10.48 7.30 -4.46
CA PHE A 255 -11.93 7.53 -4.41
C PHE A 255 -12.30 9.02 -4.32
N SER A 256 -11.44 9.93 -4.76
CA SER A 256 -11.69 11.37 -4.69
C SER A 256 -13.00 11.78 -5.38
N ASP A 257 -13.34 11.10 -6.49
CA ASP A 257 -14.49 11.41 -7.35
C ASP A 257 -15.64 10.40 -7.22
N TYR A 258 -15.53 9.44 -6.27
CA TYR A 258 -16.54 8.40 -6.09
C TYR A 258 -17.46 8.71 -4.92
N ASP A 259 -18.74 8.49 -5.13
CA ASP A 259 -19.75 8.47 -4.09
C ASP A 259 -20.17 7.04 -3.72
N ASP A 260 -20.98 6.88 -2.69
CA ASP A 260 -21.45 5.57 -2.22
C ASP A 260 -22.36 4.84 -3.23
N SER A 261 -22.88 5.55 -4.25
CA SER A 261 -23.72 4.98 -5.31
C SER A 261 -22.90 4.37 -6.46
N TRP A 262 -21.60 4.62 -6.50
CA TRP A 262 -20.72 4.10 -7.55
C TRP A 262 -20.74 2.58 -7.61
N SER A 263 -20.90 2.03 -8.80
CA SER A 263 -20.87 0.59 -9.04
C SER A 263 -20.19 0.25 -10.36
N SER A 264 -19.51 -0.88 -10.39
CA SER A 264 -18.83 -1.38 -11.57
C SER A 264 -18.93 -2.89 -11.64
N ASN A 265 -19.11 -3.42 -12.84
CA ASN A 265 -19.18 -4.85 -13.07
C ASN A 265 -18.25 -5.23 -14.23
N GLY A 266 -17.73 -6.44 -14.24
CA GLY A 266 -16.88 -6.85 -15.32
C GLY A 266 -16.25 -8.22 -15.16
N LEU A 267 -15.31 -8.49 -16.04
CA LEU A 267 -14.57 -9.75 -16.09
C LEU A 267 -13.12 -9.54 -15.63
N PHE A 268 -12.62 -10.49 -14.89
CA PHE A 268 -11.21 -10.61 -14.56
C PHE A 268 -10.71 -11.98 -14.97
N GLY A 269 -9.53 -12.01 -15.57
CA GLY A 269 -8.82 -13.24 -15.89
C GLY A 269 -7.38 -13.18 -15.42
N SER A 270 -6.84 -14.30 -14.96
CA SER A 270 -5.41 -14.42 -14.70
C SER A 270 -4.86 -15.74 -15.19
N ALA A 271 -3.59 -15.73 -15.57
CA ALA A 271 -2.83 -16.91 -15.95
C ALA A 271 -1.46 -16.87 -15.26
N ASN A 272 -1.05 -17.98 -14.69
CA ASN A 272 0.28 -18.18 -14.14
C ASN A 272 0.85 -19.47 -14.71
N MET A 273 2.03 -19.38 -15.33
CA MET A 273 2.68 -20.48 -16.00
C MET A 273 4.09 -20.67 -15.49
N ASN A 274 4.38 -21.86 -15.00
CA ASN A 274 5.73 -22.27 -14.62
C ASN A 274 6.30 -23.19 -15.72
N LEU A 275 7.28 -22.67 -16.45
CA LEU A 275 7.95 -23.39 -17.53
C LEU A 275 9.20 -24.09 -17.01
N PHE A 276 9.13 -25.42 -16.84
CA PHE A 276 10.24 -26.32 -16.51
C PHE A 276 11.04 -25.90 -15.25
N ASN A 277 10.40 -25.21 -14.30
CA ASN A 277 11.07 -24.55 -13.17
C ASN A 277 12.19 -23.56 -13.57
N LEU A 278 12.19 -23.07 -14.81
CA LEU A 278 13.15 -22.07 -15.29
C LEU A 278 12.55 -20.68 -15.35
N VAL A 279 11.31 -20.59 -15.82
CA VAL A 279 10.62 -19.31 -16.03
C VAL A 279 9.24 -19.39 -15.42
N ASN A 280 8.92 -18.42 -14.60
CA ASN A 280 7.56 -18.19 -14.12
C ASN A 280 7.00 -16.94 -14.78
N PHE A 281 5.94 -17.09 -15.54
CA PHE A 281 5.20 -15.99 -16.15
C PHE A 281 3.82 -15.89 -15.54
N SER A 282 3.45 -14.69 -15.09
CA SER A 282 2.11 -14.38 -14.64
C SER A 282 1.55 -13.19 -15.40
N ALA A 283 0.28 -13.27 -15.75
CA ALA A 283 -0.46 -12.17 -16.35
C ALA A 283 -1.88 -12.12 -15.79
N SER A 284 -2.44 -10.91 -15.68
CA SER A 284 -3.85 -10.72 -15.36
C SER A 284 -4.42 -9.57 -16.17
N TYR A 285 -5.69 -9.71 -16.50
CA TYR A 285 -6.46 -8.72 -17.22
C TYR A 285 -7.83 -8.54 -16.53
N ALA A 286 -8.24 -7.29 -16.37
CA ALA A 286 -9.56 -6.92 -15.92
C ALA A 286 -10.21 -5.97 -16.93
N SER A 287 -11.49 -6.20 -17.24
CA SER A 287 -12.34 -5.26 -17.98
C SER A 287 -13.56 -4.98 -17.12
N MET A 288 -13.66 -3.77 -16.63
CA MET A 288 -14.69 -3.33 -15.70
C MET A 288 -15.45 -2.15 -16.31
N ALA A 289 -16.73 -2.11 -16.12
CA ALA A 289 -17.57 -1.03 -16.62
C ALA A 289 -18.50 -0.50 -15.52
N THR A 290 -18.64 0.80 -15.47
CA THR A 290 -19.74 1.51 -14.81
C THR A 290 -20.84 1.80 -15.84
N ASP A 291 -21.89 2.47 -15.43
CA ASP A 291 -22.95 2.92 -16.37
C ASP A 291 -22.43 3.89 -17.45
N THR A 292 -21.31 4.55 -17.20
CA THR A 292 -20.78 5.64 -18.06
C THR A 292 -19.38 5.42 -18.59
N VAL A 293 -18.57 4.61 -17.91
CA VAL A 293 -17.14 4.44 -18.24
C VAL A 293 -16.75 2.98 -18.19
N GLU A 294 -15.99 2.55 -19.18
CA GLU A 294 -15.26 1.27 -19.20
C GLU A 294 -13.77 1.53 -18.94
N TYR A 295 -13.16 0.72 -18.10
CA TYR A 295 -11.75 0.77 -17.77
C TYR A 295 -11.16 -0.64 -17.71
N ASN A 296 -9.94 -0.74 -18.19
CA ASN A 296 -9.22 -2.00 -18.33
C ASN A 296 -7.92 -1.95 -17.53
N SER A 297 -7.49 -3.10 -17.05
CA SER A 297 -6.22 -3.23 -16.33
C SER A 297 -5.46 -4.45 -16.84
N PHE A 298 -4.17 -4.29 -17.11
CA PHE A 298 -3.29 -5.39 -17.47
C PHE A 298 -2.03 -5.36 -16.62
N ASN A 299 -1.71 -6.51 -16.02
CA ASN A 299 -0.49 -6.70 -15.24
C ASN A 299 0.21 -7.95 -15.73
N SER A 300 1.52 -7.89 -15.91
CA SER A 300 2.34 -9.04 -16.23
C SER A 300 3.67 -9.01 -15.49
N VAL A 301 4.13 -10.20 -15.09
CA VAL A 301 5.41 -10.40 -14.40
C VAL A 301 6.08 -11.63 -15.00
N LEU A 302 7.34 -11.48 -15.33
CA LEU A 302 8.23 -12.57 -15.77
C LEU A 302 9.35 -12.72 -14.75
N THR A 303 9.50 -13.89 -14.17
CA THR A 303 10.55 -14.21 -13.21
C THR A 303 11.35 -15.42 -13.68
N LEU A 304 12.67 -15.30 -13.69
CA LEU A 304 13.55 -16.45 -13.92
C LEU A 304 13.81 -17.16 -12.58
N ASN A 305 13.77 -18.50 -12.59
CA ASN A 305 14.32 -19.27 -11.51
C ASN A 305 15.84 -19.24 -11.59
N THR A 306 16.46 -18.66 -10.60
CA THR A 306 17.91 -18.41 -10.57
C THR A 306 18.71 -19.49 -9.87
N ASP A 307 18.07 -20.51 -9.29
CA ASP A 307 18.73 -21.56 -8.49
C ASP A 307 19.87 -22.27 -9.22
N ASN A 308 19.75 -22.44 -10.53
CA ASN A 308 20.74 -23.09 -11.38
C ASN A 308 21.58 -22.13 -12.23
N ILE A 309 21.44 -20.82 -12.03
CA ILE A 309 22.19 -19.81 -12.79
C ILE A 309 23.25 -19.21 -11.87
N PRO A 310 24.55 -19.54 -12.07
CA PRO A 310 25.61 -19.06 -11.23
C PRO A 310 25.62 -17.54 -11.12
N LYS A 311 25.78 -17.04 -9.90
CA LYS A 311 25.86 -15.61 -9.60
C LYS A 311 24.60 -14.78 -9.83
N LEU A 312 23.53 -15.35 -10.32
CA LEU A 312 22.25 -14.65 -10.47
C LEU A 312 21.34 -14.99 -9.28
N SER A 313 21.02 -14.01 -8.43
CA SER A 313 20.18 -14.23 -7.25
C SER A 313 18.71 -13.90 -7.46
N THR A 314 18.40 -13.01 -8.42
CA THR A 314 17.03 -12.72 -8.85
C THR A 314 17.04 -12.14 -10.27
N ALA A 315 16.00 -12.41 -11.04
CA ALA A 315 15.76 -11.76 -12.32
C ALA A 315 14.25 -11.71 -12.58
N THR A 316 13.68 -10.51 -12.52
CA THR A 316 12.25 -10.27 -12.69
C THR A 316 12.04 -9.06 -13.59
N ALA A 317 11.06 -9.13 -14.49
CA ALA A 317 10.59 -8.00 -15.27
C ALA A 317 9.07 -7.88 -15.11
N TYR A 318 8.55 -6.66 -15.11
CA TYR A 318 7.12 -6.42 -14.93
C TYR A 318 6.62 -5.26 -15.79
N TYR A 319 5.36 -5.36 -16.17
CA TYR A 319 4.57 -4.32 -16.79
C TYR A 319 3.19 -4.26 -16.12
N ARG A 320 2.72 -3.06 -15.79
CA ARG A 320 1.43 -2.80 -15.15
C ARG A 320 0.81 -1.56 -15.77
N ARG A 321 -0.45 -1.66 -16.13
CA ARG A 321 -1.26 -0.53 -16.55
C ARG A 321 -2.70 -0.76 -16.09
N ASN A 322 -3.12 0.04 -15.12
CA ASN A 322 -4.39 -0.16 -14.43
C ASN A 322 -5.34 0.99 -14.76
N ASN A 323 -6.65 0.69 -14.79
CA ASN A 323 -7.71 1.69 -14.97
C ASN A 323 -7.50 2.58 -16.20
N ASP A 324 -7.23 1.94 -17.34
CA ASP A 324 -6.93 2.59 -18.60
C ASP A 324 -7.94 2.16 -19.68
N LYS A 325 -8.12 2.97 -20.72
CA LYS A 325 -8.96 2.59 -21.86
C LYS A 325 -8.36 1.45 -22.68
N ASP A 326 -7.04 1.51 -22.90
CA ASP A 326 -6.30 0.49 -23.63
C ASP A 326 -4.97 0.18 -22.93
N PRO A 327 -4.93 -0.84 -22.04
CA PRO A 327 -3.72 -1.19 -21.32
C PRO A 327 -2.64 -1.85 -22.21
N PHE A 328 -2.96 -2.16 -23.46
CA PHE A 328 -2.04 -2.75 -24.44
C PHE A 328 -1.45 -1.73 -25.42
N ASP A 329 -1.80 -0.45 -25.33
CA ASP A 329 -1.13 0.60 -26.09
C ASP A 329 0.25 0.91 -25.51
N PHE A 330 1.22 0.04 -25.81
CA PHE A 330 2.60 0.17 -25.33
C PHE A 330 3.35 1.38 -25.94
N LYS A 331 2.80 2.00 -26.98
CA LYS A 331 3.42 3.15 -27.64
C LYS A 331 3.05 4.46 -26.96
N ASN A 332 1.85 4.53 -26.39
CA ASN A 332 1.35 5.71 -25.71
C ASN A 332 1.06 5.38 -24.25
N PRO A 333 2.08 5.41 -23.38
CA PRO A 333 1.88 5.14 -21.95
C PRO A 333 0.97 6.21 -21.33
N SER A 334 0.26 5.84 -20.26
CA SER A 334 -0.53 6.73 -19.42
C SER A 334 0.13 6.90 -18.05
N GLU A 335 -0.39 7.79 -17.21
CA GLU A 335 0.04 7.93 -15.80
C GLU A 335 -0.10 6.63 -15.00
N ASN A 336 -1.00 5.75 -15.44
CA ASN A 336 -1.24 4.45 -14.82
C ASN A 336 -0.27 3.35 -15.30
N THR A 337 0.70 3.69 -16.14
CA THR A 337 1.70 2.76 -16.67
C THR A 337 2.91 2.71 -15.77
N VAL A 338 3.28 1.50 -15.33
CA VAL A 338 4.50 1.23 -14.58
C VAL A 338 5.19 0.01 -15.18
N MET A 339 6.46 0.13 -15.50
CA MET A 339 7.26 -1.00 -15.98
C MET A 339 8.65 -0.98 -15.35
N GLY A 340 9.26 -2.15 -15.27
CA GLY A 340 10.59 -2.24 -14.70
C GLY A 340 11.15 -3.63 -14.66
N TYR A 341 12.36 -3.72 -14.12
CA TYR A 341 13.02 -5.00 -13.91
C TYR A 341 13.88 -4.96 -12.64
N ARG A 342 14.14 -6.14 -12.10
CA ARG A 342 14.98 -6.36 -10.93
C ARG A 342 15.96 -7.49 -11.23
N VAL A 343 17.26 -7.23 -11.08
CA VAL A 343 18.33 -8.19 -11.30
C VAL A 343 19.26 -8.18 -10.10
N GLY A 344 19.51 -9.35 -9.54
CA GLY A 344 20.42 -9.53 -8.40
C GLY A 344 21.64 -10.34 -8.77
N TYR A 345 22.79 -9.87 -8.36
CA TYR A 345 24.08 -10.54 -8.48
C TYR A 345 24.54 -11.05 -7.12
N GLU A 346 24.82 -12.34 -7.01
CA GLU A 346 25.38 -12.95 -5.80
C GLU A 346 26.88 -12.65 -5.72
N MET A 347 27.26 -11.76 -4.81
CA MET A 347 28.65 -11.38 -4.55
C MET A 347 29.39 -12.47 -3.77
N SER A 348 28.73 -13.06 -2.77
CA SER A 348 29.21 -14.18 -1.96
C SER A 348 28.02 -14.98 -1.47
N LYS A 349 28.24 -16.18 -0.95
CA LYS A 349 27.16 -17.04 -0.43
C LYS A 349 26.32 -16.25 0.60
N GLY A 350 25.04 -16.12 0.29
CA GLY A 350 24.08 -15.39 1.12
C GLY A 350 24.15 -13.86 1.04
N VAL A 351 24.98 -13.28 0.15
CA VAL A 351 25.05 -11.82 -0.04
C VAL A 351 24.85 -11.48 -1.50
N SER A 352 23.82 -10.72 -1.80
CA SER A 352 23.48 -10.30 -3.17
C SER A 352 23.37 -8.80 -3.28
N LEU A 353 23.87 -8.27 -4.41
CA LEU A 353 23.60 -6.90 -4.83
C LEU A 353 22.46 -6.93 -5.84
N ILE A 354 21.40 -6.20 -5.55
CA ILE A 354 20.17 -6.16 -6.37
C ILE A 354 20.04 -4.78 -6.98
N TRP A 355 19.89 -4.77 -8.28
CA TRP A 355 19.59 -3.60 -9.09
C TRP A 355 18.14 -3.65 -9.51
N GLU A 356 17.39 -2.61 -9.18
CA GLU A 356 16.00 -2.42 -9.59
C GLU A 356 15.87 -1.15 -10.42
N TYR A 357 15.26 -1.27 -11.59
CA TYR A 357 14.88 -0.15 -12.44
C TYR A 357 13.36 -0.13 -12.58
N SER A 358 12.77 1.04 -12.41
CA SER A 358 11.36 1.28 -12.68
C SER A 358 11.17 2.55 -13.47
N GLU A 359 10.19 2.54 -14.36
CA GLU A 359 9.74 3.66 -15.15
C GLU A 359 8.23 3.82 -15.01
N PHE A 360 7.79 5.02 -14.68
CA PHE A 360 6.40 5.42 -14.61
C PHE A 360 6.24 6.81 -15.23
N TYR A 361 5.01 7.24 -15.45
CA TYR A 361 4.73 8.46 -16.21
C TYR A 361 3.97 9.44 -15.34
N ARG A 362 4.32 10.73 -15.46
CA ARG A 362 3.68 11.81 -14.70
C ARG A 362 3.41 12.98 -15.63
N ASP A 363 2.25 13.63 -15.45
CA ASP A 363 1.99 14.91 -16.10
C ASP A 363 2.95 16.00 -15.56
N ASN A 364 3.57 16.74 -16.46
CA ASN A 364 4.47 17.85 -16.12
C ASN A 364 3.74 19.16 -15.81
N GLY A 365 2.41 19.12 -15.63
CA GLY A 365 1.57 20.29 -15.39
C GLY A 365 1.10 21.00 -16.66
N THR A 366 1.47 20.51 -17.85
CA THR A 366 1.03 21.05 -19.16
C THR A 366 0.14 20.08 -19.94
N GLY A 367 -0.27 18.97 -19.33
CA GLY A 367 -0.99 17.88 -19.97
C GLY A 367 -0.09 16.94 -20.78
N LYS A 368 1.23 17.09 -20.67
CA LYS A 368 2.20 16.19 -21.32
C LYS A 368 2.79 15.24 -20.30
N LEU A 369 2.72 13.94 -20.61
CA LEU A 369 3.33 12.91 -19.79
C LEU A 369 4.84 12.83 -20.02
N GLU A 370 5.58 12.81 -18.92
CA GLU A 370 7.03 12.61 -18.93
C GLU A 370 7.40 11.34 -18.17
N PRO A 371 8.36 10.54 -18.70
CA PRO A 371 8.83 9.35 -18.01
C PRO A 371 9.67 9.73 -16.79
N VAL A 372 9.30 9.21 -15.63
CA VAL A 372 10.08 9.26 -14.41
C VAL A 372 10.80 7.93 -14.26
N LYS A 373 12.13 7.97 -14.26
CA LYS A 373 13.00 6.80 -14.17
C LYS A 373 13.59 6.73 -12.78
N GLN A 374 13.40 5.62 -12.12
CA GLN A 374 13.96 5.37 -10.80
C GLN A 374 14.90 4.16 -10.85
N THR A 375 16.07 4.33 -10.27
CA THR A 375 17.02 3.24 -10.06
C THR A 375 17.29 3.07 -8.59
N LYS A 376 17.19 1.84 -8.10
CA LYS A 376 17.45 1.46 -6.72
C LYS A 376 18.49 0.36 -6.68
N VAL A 377 19.45 0.47 -5.76
CA VAL A 377 20.44 -0.57 -5.51
C VAL A 377 20.31 -1.02 -4.05
N GLU A 378 20.15 -2.31 -3.86
CA GLU A 378 19.97 -2.94 -2.56
C GLU A 378 21.01 -4.02 -2.33
N THR A 379 21.40 -4.21 -1.08
CA THR A 379 22.16 -5.39 -0.65
C THR A 379 21.21 -6.30 0.14
N ALA A 380 21.06 -7.53 -0.32
CA ALA A 380 20.27 -8.57 0.36
C ALA A 380 21.18 -9.59 1.02
N PHE A 381 20.80 -10.01 2.24
CA PHE A 381 21.47 -11.05 3.01
C PHE A 381 20.49 -12.20 3.21
N SER A 382 20.92 -13.44 2.91
CA SER A 382 20.20 -14.68 3.23
C SER A 382 21.08 -15.54 4.13
N PHE A 383 20.49 -16.07 5.19
CA PHE A 383 21.19 -16.85 6.23
C PHE A 383 20.72 -18.30 6.22
#